data_8fc0faabcf50d69804034113984c0d6e
#
_entry.id   8fc0faabcf50d69804034113984c0d6e
#
_cell.length_a   1.000
_cell.length_b   1.000
_cell.length_c   1.000
_cell.angle_alpha   90.00
_cell.angle_beta   90.00
_cell.angle_gamma   90.00
#
_symmetry.space_group_name_H-M   'P 1'
#
loop_
_entity.id
_entity.type
_entity.pdbx_description
1 polymer ?
#
loop_
_entity_poly.entity_id
_entity_poly.type
_entity_poly.pdbx_seq_one_letter_code
_entity_poly.pdbx_strand_id
1 'polypeptide(L)'
;MEERRLGPVIGLGTWNTFGTDARLAADVVGASLDAGVRVFDSSPMYRGAEASLAAAVGQRRSEATVATKIWAASVDEGREQYRRQREWFGRVEIEQIHNLLAWRAQLEWLEHEKKEKRIDKLGVTHYAPSAFGEVAEALRTRRFDVVQLPYNPREREVERELLPLPAELGVAVIVMRPLGEGALVRRTPSERDLAPLRAFGVETWGQALLKWVLSDERVDLAIPATSRPERPAENAAAGEPPWFGPDERALVERLST
;
A
#
# COMPACT_ATOMS: atom_id res chain seq x y z
N MET A 1 -11.72 -11.94 0.94
CA MET A 1 -10.79 -11.03 1.64
C MET A 1 -11.51 -10.32 2.77
N GLU A 2 -10.87 -10.19 3.93
CA GLU A 2 -11.37 -9.30 5.00
C GLU A 2 -11.37 -7.85 4.51
N GLU A 3 -12.31 -7.07 5.04
CA GLU A 3 -12.36 -5.62 4.78
C GLU A 3 -12.04 -4.85 6.06
N ARG A 4 -11.24 -3.78 5.92
CA ARG A 4 -10.90 -2.83 6.99
C ARG A 4 -11.20 -1.40 6.53
N ARG A 5 -10.70 -0.39 7.22
CA ARG A 5 -11.03 1.04 6.99
C ARG A 5 -10.81 1.56 5.56
N LEU A 6 -9.97 0.91 4.77
CA LEU A 6 -9.66 1.28 3.39
C LEU A 6 -10.27 0.34 2.33
N GLY A 7 -11.08 -0.64 2.74
CA GLY A 7 -11.63 -1.70 1.90
C GLY A 7 -10.90 -3.03 2.10
N PRO A 8 -10.84 -3.91 1.07
CA PRO A 8 -10.15 -5.19 1.15
C PRO A 8 -8.69 -5.02 1.59
N VAL A 9 -8.22 -5.88 2.51
CA VAL A 9 -6.91 -5.74 3.18
C VAL A 9 -5.69 -5.95 2.28
N ILE A 10 -5.87 -6.45 1.05
CA ILE A 10 -4.83 -6.55 0.03
C ILE A 10 -5.15 -5.60 -1.11
N GLY A 11 -4.21 -4.69 -1.39
CA GLY A 11 -4.19 -3.82 -2.56
C GLY A 11 -3.13 -4.21 -3.58
N LEU A 12 -2.93 -3.39 -4.60
CA LEU A 12 -1.85 -3.51 -5.57
C LEU A 12 -0.96 -2.27 -5.55
N GLY A 13 0.33 -2.43 -5.22
CA GLY A 13 1.35 -1.42 -5.45
C GLY A 13 1.88 -1.49 -6.88
N THR A 14 2.23 -0.34 -7.47
CA THR A 14 2.74 -0.27 -8.85
C THR A 14 4.23 0.08 -8.95
N TRP A 15 4.94 0.19 -7.83
CA TRP A 15 6.37 0.44 -7.84
C TRP A 15 7.14 -0.71 -8.51
N ASN A 16 7.94 -0.34 -9.52
CA ASN A 16 8.81 -1.26 -10.26
C ASN A 16 8.09 -2.49 -10.85
N THR A 17 6.85 -2.29 -11.35
CA THR A 17 6.02 -3.33 -11.97
C THR A 17 5.96 -3.14 -13.50
N PHE A 18 4.87 -2.59 -14.00
CA PHE A 18 4.61 -2.46 -15.44
C PHE A 18 5.09 -1.11 -16.04
N GLY A 19 5.37 -0.07 -15.22
CA GLY A 19 5.81 1.24 -15.74
C GLY A 19 4.92 1.74 -16.88
N THR A 20 5.48 1.85 -18.11
CA THR A 20 4.77 2.26 -19.33
C THR A 20 4.25 1.08 -20.18
N ASP A 21 4.41 -0.16 -19.73
CA ASP A 21 3.89 -1.33 -20.44
C ASP A 21 2.37 -1.47 -20.22
N ALA A 22 1.60 -0.91 -21.16
CA ALA A 22 0.14 -0.87 -21.07
C ALA A 22 -0.50 -2.28 -21.11
N ARG A 23 0.12 -3.24 -21.83
CA ARG A 23 -0.39 -4.61 -21.90
C ARG A 23 -0.20 -5.31 -20.55
N LEU A 24 0.99 -5.27 -20.02
CA LEU A 24 1.27 -5.85 -18.71
C LEU A 24 0.43 -5.19 -17.61
N ALA A 25 0.23 -3.87 -17.68
CA ALA A 25 -0.66 -3.16 -16.76
C ALA A 25 -2.10 -3.69 -16.84
N ALA A 26 -2.64 -3.86 -18.05
CA ALA A 26 -3.99 -4.40 -18.25
C ALA A 26 -4.12 -5.82 -17.69
N ASP A 27 -3.15 -6.69 -17.94
CA ASP A 27 -3.15 -8.08 -17.47
C ASP A 27 -3.09 -8.14 -15.92
N VAL A 28 -2.19 -7.39 -15.29
CA VAL A 28 -2.01 -7.39 -13.82
C VAL A 28 -3.19 -6.72 -13.10
N VAL A 29 -3.66 -5.57 -13.60
CA VAL A 29 -4.78 -4.82 -13.00
C VAL A 29 -6.08 -5.59 -13.17
N GLY A 30 -6.32 -6.17 -14.35
CA GLY A 30 -7.48 -7.02 -14.62
C GLY A 30 -7.52 -8.21 -13.65
N ALA A 31 -6.43 -8.97 -13.55
CA ALA A 31 -6.32 -10.08 -12.61
C ALA A 31 -6.50 -9.65 -11.13
N SER A 32 -6.04 -8.44 -10.78
CA SER A 32 -6.23 -7.88 -9.43
C SER A 32 -7.69 -7.59 -9.13
N LEU A 33 -8.41 -6.93 -10.05
CA LEU A 33 -9.84 -6.66 -9.92
C LEU A 33 -10.66 -7.95 -9.82
N ASP A 34 -10.31 -8.96 -10.63
CA ASP A 34 -10.97 -10.28 -10.63
C ASP A 34 -10.71 -11.04 -9.32
N ALA A 35 -9.55 -10.85 -8.70
CA ALA A 35 -9.22 -11.40 -7.38
C ALA A 35 -9.83 -10.63 -6.21
N GLY A 36 -10.63 -9.59 -6.46
CA GLY A 36 -11.28 -8.79 -5.42
C GLY A 36 -10.42 -7.66 -4.84
N VAL A 37 -9.25 -7.38 -5.41
CA VAL A 37 -8.46 -6.19 -5.07
C VAL A 37 -9.21 -4.94 -5.52
N ARG A 38 -9.25 -3.92 -4.66
CA ARG A 38 -9.95 -2.65 -4.95
C ARG A 38 -9.06 -1.43 -4.80
N VAL A 39 -8.00 -1.49 -4.01
CA VAL A 39 -7.08 -0.36 -3.80
C VAL A 39 -5.83 -0.53 -4.66
N PHE A 40 -5.53 0.49 -5.46
CA PHE A 40 -4.39 0.54 -6.38
C PHE A 40 -3.52 1.74 -6.02
N ASP A 41 -2.26 1.48 -5.61
CA ASP A 41 -1.32 2.51 -5.20
C ASP A 41 -0.29 2.81 -6.28
N SER A 42 -0.15 4.09 -6.64
CA SER A 42 0.82 4.56 -7.63
C SER A 42 1.53 5.84 -7.18
N SER A 43 2.33 6.42 -8.05
CA SER A 43 3.03 7.71 -7.82
C SER A 43 3.59 8.29 -9.11
N PRO A 44 3.70 9.62 -9.23
CA PRO A 44 4.38 10.29 -10.35
C PRO A 44 5.82 9.81 -10.59
N MET A 45 6.54 9.40 -9.53
CA MET A 45 7.91 8.90 -9.66
C MET A 45 8.02 7.46 -10.19
N TYR A 46 6.90 6.74 -10.40
CA TYR A 46 6.90 5.33 -10.80
C TYR A 46 6.92 5.14 -12.33
N ARG A 47 7.70 5.97 -13.05
CA ARG A 47 8.04 5.80 -14.48
C ARG A 47 6.83 5.55 -15.38
N GLY A 48 5.77 6.36 -15.24
CA GLY A 48 4.56 6.26 -16.08
C GLY A 48 3.52 5.24 -15.62
N ALA A 49 3.74 4.59 -14.47
CA ALA A 49 2.79 3.63 -13.93
C ALA A 49 1.39 4.21 -13.67
N GLU A 50 1.26 5.50 -13.32
CA GLU A 50 -0.04 6.15 -13.14
C GLU A 50 -0.88 6.14 -14.44
N ALA A 51 -0.27 6.55 -15.55
CA ALA A 51 -0.98 6.57 -16.85
C ALA A 51 -1.36 5.16 -17.30
N SER A 52 -0.47 4.17 -17.11
CA SER A 52 -0.74 2.77 -17.44
C SER A 52 -1.82 2.18 -16.53
N LEU A 53 -1.82 2.51 -15.23
CA LEU A 53 -2.86 2.11 -14.29
C LEU A 53 -4.22 2.70 -14.69
N ALA A 54 -4.26 4.00 -15.03
CA ALA A 54 -5.50 4.66 -15.46
C ALA A 54 -6.10 4.01 -16.71
N ALA A 55 -5.26 3.71 -17.70
CA ALA A 55 -5.69 2.98 -18.89
C ALA A 55 -6.18 1.57 -18.56
N ALA A 56 -5.49 0.87 -17.66
CA ALA A 56 -5.80 -0.51 -17.28
C ALA A 56 -7.10 -0.65 -16.48
N VAL A 57 -7.39 0.27 -15.54
CA VAL A 57 -8.68 0.27 -14.82
C VAL A 57 -9.84 0.61 -15.78
N GLY A 58 -9.63 1.47 -16.77
CA GLY A 58 -10.52 1.74 -17.89
C GLY A 58 -11.99 1.81 -17.50
N GLN A 59 -12.81 0.96 -18.11
CA GLN A 59 -14.26 0.88 -17.82
C GLN A 59 -14.60 0.34 -16.43
N ARG A 60 -13.64 -0.31 -15.77
CA ARG A 60 -13.80 -0.82 -14.39
C ARG A 60 -13.37 0.20 -13.32
N ARG A 61 -13.16 1.48 -13.70
CA ARG A 61 -12.72 2.55 -12.77
C ARG A 61 -13.60 2.67 -11.53
N SER A 62 -14.89 2.41 -11.65
CA SER A 62 -15.82 2.44 -10.51
C SER A 62 -15.61 1.33 -9.48
N GLU A 63 -14.87 0.28 -9.83
CA GLU A 63 -14.50 -0.80 -8.92
C GLU A 63 -13.19 -0.50 -8.17
N ALA A 64 -12.45 0.55 -8.57
CA ALA A 64 -11.12 0.84 -8.09
C ALA A 64 -11.09 2.08 -7.19
N THR A 65 -10.46 1.96 -6.03
CA THR A 65 -9.99 3.07 -5.19
C THR A 65 -8.55 3.38 -5.58
N VAL A 66 -8.31 4.57 -6.12
CA VAL A 66 -6.98 5.01 -6.52
C VAL A 66 -6.32 5.74 -5.36
N ALA A 67 -5.16 5.23 -4.93
CA ALA A 67 -4.24 5.89 -4.03
C ALA A 67 -3.02 6.34 -4.85
N THR A 68 -2.77 7.65 -4.92
CA THR A 68 -1.57 8.15 -5.57
C THR A 68 -0.88 9.23 -4.73
N LYS A 69 0.08 9.95 -5.29
CA LYS A 69 0.96 10.79 -4.48
C LYS A 69 1.30 12.10 -5.18
N ILE A 70 1.54 13.14 -4.40
CA ILE A 70 2.25 14.34 -4.84
C ILE A 70 3.73 14.18 -4.51
N TRP A 71 4.57 14.26 -5.51
CA TRP A 71 6.02 14.23 -5.39
C TRP A 71 6.63 15.47 -6.04
N ALA A 72 6.53 16.59 -5.36
CA ALA A 72 6.88 17.91 -5.88
C ALA A 72 7.46 18.81 -4.78
N ALA A 73 8.51 19.53 -5.10
CA ALA A 73 9.15 20.48 -4.19
C ALA A 73 8.40 21.81 -4.10
N SER A 74 7.58 22.14 -5.09
CA SER A 74 6.77 23.37 -5.13
C SER A 74 5.27 23.06 -5.22
N VAL A 75 4.45 24.00 -4.75
CA VAL A 75 2.98 23.88 -4.82
C VAL A 75 2.50 23.87 -6.28
N ASP A 76 3.09 24.67 -7.14
CA ASP A 76 2.69 24.74 -8.56
C ASP A 76 2.93 23.41 -9.28
N GLU A 77 4.10 22.80 -9.05
CA GLU A 77 4.40 21.48 -9.58
C GLU A 77 3.46 20.40 -8.99
N GLY A 78 3.16 20.46 -7.68
CA GLY A 78 2.22 19.55 -7.02
C GLY A 78 0.82 19.65 -7.61
N ARG A 79 0.32 20.86 -7.85
CA ARG A 79 -0.97 21.10 -8.49
C ARG A 79 -1.00 20.60 -9.93
N GLU A 80 0.11 20.71 -10.67
CA GLU A 80 0.21 20.20 -12.04
C GLU A 80 0.22 18.66 -12.05
N GLN A 81 0.88 17.99 -11.08
CA GLN A 81 0.79 16.54 -10.92
C GLN A 81 -0.65 16.12 -10.64
N TYR A 82 -1.32 16.77 -9.69
CA TYR A 82 -2.71 16.48 -9.34
C TYR A 82 -3.68 16.71 -10.51
N ARG A 83 -3.49 17.79 -11.28
CA ARG A 83 -4.29 18.02 -12.48
C ARG A 83 -4.22 16.86 -13.46
N ARG A 84 -3.00 16.34 -13.74
CA ARG A 84 -2.79 15.18 -14.62
C ARG A 84 -3.42 13.90 -14.05
N GLN A 85 -3.31 13.67 -12.75
CA GLN A 85 -3.94 12.54 -12.09
C GLN A 85 -5.46 12.59 -12.24
N ARG A 86 -6.07 13.76 -12.09
CA ARG A 86 -7.49 13.93 -12.33
C ARG A 86 -7.90 13.74 -13.79
N GLU A 87 -7.07 14.11 -14.72
CA GLU A 87 -7.30 13.82 -16.15
C GLU A 87 -7.27 12.32 -16.44
N TRP A 88 -6.36 11.59 -15.82
CA TRP A 88 -6.26 10.14 -16.00
C TRP A 88 -7.34 9.35 -15.26
N PHE A 89 -7.59 9.67 -14.01
CA PHE A 89 -8.45 8.89 -13.14
C PHE A 89 -9.87 9.45 -12.96
N GLY A 90 -10.12 10.67 -13.40
CA GLY A 90 -11.34 11.44 -13.11
C GLY A 90 -11.41 11.92 -11.65
N ARG A 91 -11.14 11.03 -10.71
CA ARG A 91 -11.10 11.27 -9.27
C ARG A 91 -9.92 10.52 -8.64
N VAL A 92 -9.36 11.06 -7.58
CA VAL A 92 -8.38 10.40 -6.72
C VAL A 92 -8.98 10.25 -5.33
N GLU A 93 -9.13 9.03 -4.85
CA GLU A 93 -9.76 8.78 -3.56
C GLU A 93 -8.78 9.01 -2.41
N ILE A 94 -7.51 8.59 -2.57
CA ILE A 94 -6.47 8.77 -1.55
C ILE A 94 -5.29 9.50 -2.16
N GLU A 95 -5.10 10.77 -1.78
CA GLU A 95 -3.95 11.55 -2.22
C GLU A 95 -2.93 11.65 -1.10
N GLN A 96 -1.67 11.34 -1.39
CA GLN A 96 -0.61 11.26 -0.38
C GLN A 96 0.53 12.21 -0.71
N ILE A 97 1.19 12.75 0.31
CA ILE A 97 2.43 13.51 0.13
C ILE A 97 3.60 12.52 0.20
N HIS A 98 4.31 12.36 -0.91
CA HIS A 98 5.36 11.36 -1.09
C HIS A 98 6.65 11.77 -0.38
N ASN A 99 7.11 10.92 0.54
CA ASN A 99 8.36 11.11 1.27
C ASN A 99 8.45 12.46 1.99
N LEU A 100 7.32 12.96 2.50
CA LEU A 100 7.24 14.26 3.21
C LEU A 100 7.72 15.47 2.38
N LEU A 101 7.88 15.34 1.06
CA LEU A 101 8.44 16.40 0.22
C LEU A 101 7.54 17.64 0.24
N ALA A 102 8.07 18.73 0.82
CA ALA A 102 7.37 20.00 1.03
C ALA A 102 5.97 19.84 1.69
N TRP A 103 5.80 18.88 2.59
CA TRP A 103 4.50 18.44 3.05
C TRP A 103 3.63 19.55 3.68
N ARG A 104 4.26 20.53 4.38
CA ARG A 104 3.51 21.63 4.98
C ARG A 104 2.86 22.52 3.93
N ALA A 105 3.57 22.81 2.85
CA ALA A 105 3.07 23.62 1.75
C ALA A 105 2.05 22.87 0.88
N GLN A 106 2.29 21.59 0.62
CA GLN A 106 1.37 20.76 -0.15
C GLN A 106 0.05 20.54 0.58
N LEU A 107 0.10 20.33 1.90
CA LEU A 107 -1.07 20.01 2.70
C LEU A 107 -2.16 21.11 2.64
N GLU A 108 -1.79 22.39 2.63
CA GLU A 108 -2.77 23.50 2.67
C GLU A 108 -3.75 23.48 1.49
N TRP A 109 -3.25 23.29 0.28
CA TRP A 109 -4.12 23.25 -0.88
C TRP A 109 -4.81 21.89 -1.05
N LEU A 110 -4.16 20.79 -0.63
CA LEU A 110 -4.78 19.45 -0.65
C LEU A 110 -5.98 19.37 0.28
N GLU A 111 -5.93 20.00 1.45
CA GLU A 111 -7.10 20.12 2.34
C GLU A 111 -8.27 20.86 1.69
N HIS A 112 -7.97 21.88 0.87
CA HIS A 112 -9.01 22.53 0.09
C HIS A 112 -9.64 21.55 -0.89
N GLU A 113 -8.83 20.77 -1.63
CA GLU A 113 -9.34 19.75 -2.55
C GLU A 113 -10.19 18.69 -1.83
N LYS A 114 -9.78 18.28 -0.61
CA LYS A 114 -10.57 17.37 0.22
C LYS A 114 -11.88 18.00 0.68
N LYS A 115 -11.87 19.25 1.12
CA LYS A 115 -13.08 19.97 1.53
C LYS A 115 -14.11 20.06 0.40
N GLU A 116 -13.60 20.27 -0.83
CA GLU A 116 -14.40 20.28 -2.06
C GLU A 116 -14.79 18.85 -2.54
N LYS A 117 -14.50 17.80 -1.77
CA LYS A 117 -14.80 16.39 -2.06
C LYS A 117 -14.18 15.87 -3.38
N ARG A 118 -13.07 16.45 -3.80
CA ARG A 118 -12.29 15.96 -4.95
C ARG A 118 -11.25 14.92 -4.54
N ILE A 119 -10.93 14.88 -3.26
CA ILE A 119 -10.12 13.86 -2.57
C ILE A 119 -10.95 13.36 -1.39
N ASP A 120 -10.94 12.05 -1.09
CA ASP A 120 -11.64 11.51 0.08
C ASP A 120 -10.73 11.50 1.31
N LYS A 121 -9.47 11.08 1.13
CA LYS A 121 -8.50 10.93 2.23
C LYS A 121 -7.16 11.56 1.85
N LEU A 122 -6.57 12.28 2.79
CA LEU A 122 -5.20 12.78 2.69
C LEU A 122 -4.25 11.87 3.43
N GLY A 123 -3.12 11.56 2.79
CA GLY A 123 -2.09 10.72 3.36
C GLY A 123 -0.70 11.33 3.34
N VAL A 124 0.18 10.72 4.10
CA VAL A 124 1.61 10.99 4.10
C VAL A 124 2.38 9.68 4.07
N THR A 125 3.53 9.68 3.39
CA THR A 125 4.34 8.46 3.27
C THR A 125 5.82 8.77 3.47
N HIS A 126 6.53 7.84 4.09
CA HIS A 126 7.98 7.78 4.02
C HIS A 126 8.49 6.35 4.21
N TYR A 127 9.56 6.00 3.48
CA TYR A 127 10.11 4.64 3.53
C TYR A 127 11.32 4.51 4.46
N ALA A 128 12.01 5.61 4.80
CA ALA A 128 13.27 5.55 5.54
C ALA A 128 13.06 5.77 7.05
N PRO A 129 13.62 4.92 7.92
CA PRO A 129 13.51 5.06 9.36
C PRO A 129 14.02 6.41 9.90
N SER A 130 15.00 7.03 9.23
CA SER A 130 15.52 8.34 9.61
C SER A 130 14.49 9.48 9.54
N ALA A 131 13.41 9.31 8.79
CA ALA A 131 12.33 10.28 8.66
C ALA A 131 11.13 9.99 9.56
N PHE A 132 11.12 8.90 10.31
CA PHE A 132 9.95 8.48 11.10
C PHE A 132 9.56 9.50 12.18
N GLY A 133 10.53 10.24 12.74
CA GLY A 133 10.22 11.35 13.64
C GLY A 133 9.42 12.46 12.98
N GLU A 134 9.73 12.82 11.72
CA GLU A 134 8.97 13.81 10.96
C GLU A 134 7.60 13.27 10.51
N VAL A 135 7.49 11.97 10.19
CA VAL A 135 6.18 11.34 9.95
C VAL A 135 5.31 11.45 11.19
N ALA A 136 5.85 11.14 12.38
CA ALA A 136 5.11 11.26 13.64
C ALA A 136 4.69 12.71 13.92
N GLU A 137 5.55 13.69 13.62
CA GLU A 137 5.21 15.12 13.72
C GLU A 137 4.02 15.46 12.79
N ALA A 138 4.08 15.03 11.53
CA ALA A 138 2.99 15.23 10.58
C ALA A 138 1.67 14.64 11.08
N LEU A 139 1.68 13.40 11.58
CA LEU A 139 0.49 12.73 12.11
C LEU A 139 -0.09 13.45 13.35
N ARG A 140 0.76 13.97 14.25
CA ARG A 140 0.31 14.73 15.43
C ARG A 140 -0.42 16.03 15.10
N THR A 141 -0.30 16.54 13.87
CA THR A 141 -1.12 17.65 13.39
C THR A 141 -2.60 17.30 13.28
N ARG A 142 -2.96 15.99 13.25
CA ARG A 142 -4.32 15.47 13.05
C ARG A 142 -4.96 15.88 11.72
N ARG A 143 -4.14 16.17 10.71
CA ARG A 143 -4.58 16.65 9.40
C ARG A 143 -4.54 15.54 8.33
N PHE A 144 -4.05 14.36 8.68
CA PHE A 144 -3.95 13.20 7.79
C PHE A 144 -4.91 12.09 8.19
N ASP A 145 -5.50 11.44 7.19
CA ASP A 145 -6.40 10.29 7.36
C ASP A 145 -5.67 8.96 7.18
N VAL A 146 -4.53 8.99 6.44
CA VAL A 146 -3.78 7.79 6.03
C VAL A 146 -2.29 8.02 6.21
N VAL A 147 -1.59 6.99 6.62
CA VAL A 147 -0.12 6.93 6.57
C VAL A 147 0.33 5.67 5.82
N GLN A 148 1.35 5.80 4.96
CA GLN A 148 1.93 4.67 4.26
C GLN A 148 3.38 4.45 4.70
N LEU A 149 3.68 3.25 5.21
CA LEU A 149 4.92 2.90 5.89
C LEU A 149 5.45 1.55 5.43
N PRO A 150 6.78 1.31 5.44
CA PRO A 150 7.34 -0.02 5.25
C PRO A 150 7.08 -0.88 6.49
N TYR A 151 6.62 -2.11 6.29
CA TYR A 151 6.48 -3.08 7.37
C TYR A 151 6.52 -4.51 6.85
N ASN A 152 7.43 -5.29 7.37
CA ASN A 152 7.59 -6.71 7.09
C ASN A 152 8.46 -7.36 8.19
N PRO A 153 8.65 -8.68 8.21
CA PRO A 153 9.39 -9.35 9.28
C PRO A 153 10.84 -8.86 9.52
N ARG A 154 11.44 -8.15 8.56
CA ARG A 154 12.79 -7.57 8.67
C ARG A 154 12.83 -6.06 8.89
N GLU A 155 11.77 -5.35 8.53
CA GLU A 155 11.63 -3.89 8.68
C GLU A 155 10.51 -3.63 9.69
N ARG A 156 10.85 -3.56 10.99
CA ARG A 156 9.90 -3.52 12.10
C ARG A 156 9.97 -2.23 12.93
N GLU A 157 10.76 -1.26 12.51
CA GLU A 157 11.00 -0.01 13.24
C GLU A 157 9.69 0.74 13.54
N VAL A 158 8.70 0.62 12.65
CA VAL A 158 7.37 1.25 12.78
C VAL A 158 6.57 0.74 13.99
N GLU A 159 6.86 -0.45 14.51
CA GLU A 159 6.15 -1.03 15.66
C GLU A 159 6.27 -0.17 16.94
N ARG A 160 7.36 0.59 17.08
CA ARG A 160 7.65 1.36 18.29
C ARG A 160 6.77 2.59 18.44
N GLU A 161 6.50 3.29 17.33
CA GLU A 161 5.78 4.57 17.35
C GLU A 161 4.76 4.68 16.20
N LEU A 162 5.12 4.30 14.97
CA LEU A 162 4.33 4.59 13.78
C LEU A 162 3.20 3.57 13.50
N LEU A 163 3.04 2.53 14.30
CA LEU A 163 1.81 1.74 14.35
C LEU A 163 0.93 2.14 15.53
N PRO A 164 1.45 2.38 16.78
CA PRO A 164 0.65 2.88 17.88
C PRO A 164 0.02 4.26 17.62
N LEU A 165 0.80 5.23 17.15
CA LEU A 165 0.33 6.60 16.96
C LEU A 165 -0.85 6.73 15.98
N PRO A 166 -0.83 6.15 14.76
CA PRO A 166 -1.99 6.12 13.88
C PRO A 166 -3.22 5.48 14.52
N ALA A 167 -3.05 4.39 15.28
CA ALA A 167 -4.15 3.73 15.98
C ALA A 167 -4.82 4.67 17.00
N GLU A 168 -4.04 5.42 17.79
CA GLU A 168 -4.54 6.42 18.73
C GLU A 168 -5.24 7.60 18.05
N LEU A 169 -4.76 8.00 16.88
CA LEU A 169 -5.27 9.15 16.13
C LEU A 169 -6.44 8.80 15.19
N GLY A 170 -6.75 7.52 15.01
CA GLY A 170 -7.75 7.06 14.05
C GLY A 170 -7.27 7.15 12.59
N VAL A 171 -5.96 7.23 12.35
CA VAL A 171 -5.34 7.29 11.02
C VAL A 171 -5.19 5.87 10.48
N ALA A 172 -5.58 5.64 9.22
CA ALA A 172 -5.44 4.33 8.58
C ALA A 172 -3.99 4.07 8.14
N VAL A 173 -3.56 2.80 8.20
CA VAL A 173 -2.19 2.40 7.89
C VAL A 173 -2.16 1.56 6.61
N ILE A 174 -1.43 2.04 5.60
CA ILE A 174 -1.06 1.29 4.41
C ILE A 174 0.37 0.77 4.57
N VAL A 175 0.57 -0.51 4.35
CA VAL A 175 1.91 -1.12 4.39
C VAL A 175 2.48 -1.26 2.99
N MET A 176 3.57 -0.52 2.72
CA MET A 176 4.45 -0.75 1.58
C MET A 176 5.54 -1.76 1.92
N ARG A 177 6.18 -2.34 0.89
CA ARG A 177 7.26 -3.35 1.03
C ARG A 177 6.89 -4.57 1.89
N PRO A 178 5.66 -5.10 1.85
CA PRO A 178 5.30 -6.25 2.68
C PRO A 178 6.14 -7.49 2.37
N LEU A 179 6.74 -7.57 1.17
CA LEU A 179 7.62 -8.63 0.70
C LEU A 179 9.10 -8.21 0.63
N GLY A 180 9.49 -7.11 1.31
CA GLY A 180 10.86 -6.59 1.34
C GLY A 180 11.41 -6.29 -0.06
N GLU A 181 10.63 -5.63 -0.94
CA GLU A 181 10.99 -5.39 -2.36
C GLU A 181 11.39 -6.66 -3.11
N GLY A 182 10.80 -7.79 -2.76
CA GLY A 182 11.09 -9.10 -3.32
C GLY A 182 12.27 -9.83 -2.67
N ALA A 183 13.02 -9.20 -1.76
CA ALA A 183 14.16 -9.84 -1.09
C ALA A 183 13.72 -11.03 -0.23
N LEU A 184 12.57 -10.91 0.45
CA LEU A 184 12.05 -11.94 1.35
C LEU A 184 11.54 -13.18 0.62
N VAL A 185 11.18 -13.07 -0.66
CA VAL A 185 10.66 -14.19 -1.46
C VAL A 185 11.72 -14.85 -2.35
N ARG A 186 12.99 -14.39 -2.30
CA ARG A 186 14.08 -15.03 -3.07
C ARG A 186 14.43 -16.41 -2.57
N ARG A 187 14.27 -16.65 -1.28
CA ARG A 187 14.49 -17.94 -0.64
C ARG A 187 13.18 -18.40 -0.01
N THR A 188 12.61 -19.47 -0.53
CA THR A 188 11.40 -20.07 0.00
C THR A 188 11.78 -21.10 1.07
N PRO A 189 11.19 -21.04 2.27
CA PRO A 189 11.31 -22.11 3.28
C PRO A 189 10.83 -23.45 2.75
N SER A 190 11.26 -24.55 3.40
CA SER A 190 10.82 -25.89 3.01
C SER A 190 9.31 -26.09 3.31
N GLU A 191 8.70 -27.07 2.64
CA GLU A 191 7.30 -27.47 2.92
C GLU A 191 7.10 -27.85 4.39
N ARG A 192 8.10 -28.46 5.02
CA ARG A 192 8.09 -28.80 6.44
C ARG A 192 8.02 -27.55 7.32
N ASP A 193 8.77 -26.49 6.95
CA ASP A 193 8.78 -25.23 7.70
C ASP A 193 7.47 -24.48 7.57
N LEU A 194 6.79 -24.60 6.42
CA LEU A 194 5.49 -23.99 6.16
C LEU A 194 4.30 -24.79 6.70
N ALA A 195 4.49 -26.07 7.01
CA ALA A 195 3.40 -26.94 7.44
C ALA A 195 2.57 -26.39 8.62
N PRO A 196 3.15 -25.78 9.67
CA PRO A 196 2.38 -25.19 10.77
C PRO A 196 1.43 -24.04 10.34
N LEU A 197 1.74 -23.37 9.23
CA LEU A 197 0.98 -22.23 8.72
C LEU A 197 -0.21 -22.65 7.83
N ARG A 198 -0.29 -23.93 7.44
CA ARG A 198 -1.37 -24.46 6.58
C ARG A 198 -2.77 -24.29 7.19
N ALA A 199 -2.88 -24.41 8.52
CA ALA A 199 -4.14 -24.20 9.23
C ALA A 199 -4.68 -22.76 9.11
N PHE A 200 -3.83 -21.82 8.69
CA PHE A 200 -4.16 -20.43 8.45
C PHE A 200 -4.40 -20.11 6.96
N GLY A 201 -4.55 -21.12 6.10
CA GLY A 201 -4.77 -20.95 4.66
C GLY A 201 -3.52 -20.52 3.88
N VAL A 202 -2.32 -20.73 4.45
CA VAL A 202 -1.05 -20.41 3.78
C VAL A 202 -0.63 -21.56 2.88
N GLU A 203 -0.50 -21.28 1.59
CA GLU A 203 0.00 -22.23 0.58
C GLU A 203 1.40 -21.87 0.09
N THR A 204 1.74 -20.57 0.13
CA THR A 204 3.03 -20.09 -0.35
C THR A 204 3.73 -19.22 0.69
N TRP A 205 5.05 -19.05 0.53
CA TRP A 205 5.81 -18.17 1.39
C TRP A 205 5.39 -16.70 1.26
N GLY A 206 5.02 -16.26 0.05
CA GLY A 206 4.47 -14.93 -0.17
C GLY A 206 3.21 -14.67 0.66
N GLN A 207 2.30 -15.65 0.72
CA GLN A 207 1.11 -15.57 1.57
C GLN A 207 1.45 -15.52 3.06
N ALA A 208 2.44 -16.29 3.52
CA ALA A 208 2.89 -16.23 4.91
C ALA A 208 3.38 -14.82 5.31
N LEU A 209 4.16 -14.19 4.44
CA LEU A 209 4.66 -12.83 4.66
C LEU A 209 3.53 -11.78 4.69
N LEU A 210 2.60 -11.86 3.75
CA LEU A 210 1.44 -10.96 3.71
C LEU A 210 0.54 -11.15 4.94
N LYS A 211 0.27 -12.40 5.31
CA LYS A 211 -0.54 -12.73 6.50
C LYS A 211 0.15 -12.26 7.78
N TRP A 212 1.49 -12.37 7.86
CA TRP A 212 2.25 -11.82 8.99
C TRP A 212 2.01 -10.31 9.18
N VAL A 213 2.05 -9.54 8.09
CA VAL A 213 1.76 -8.11 8.10
C VAL A 213 0.33 -7.83 8.55
N LEU A 214 -0.64 -8.53 7.96
CA LEU A 214 -2.07 -8.31 8.20
C LEU A 214 -2.55 -8.85 9.55
N SER A 215 -1.76 -9.72 10.21
CA SER A 215 -2.03 -10.17 11.58
C SER A 215 -1.79 -9.11 12.64
N ASP A 216 -1.22 -7.97 12.27
CA ASP A 216 -1.23 -6.77 13.11
C ASP A 216 -2.52 -5.99 12.83
N GLU A 217 -3.42 -5.93 13.80
CA GLU A 217 -4.74 -5.28 13.68
C GLU A 217 -4.67 -3.77 13.42
N ARG A 218 -3.51 -3.15 13.64
CA ARG A 218 -3.26 -1.73 13.35
C ARG A 218 -3.02 -1.46 11.86
N VAL A 219 -2.79 -2.50 11.06
CA VAL A 219 -2.60 -2.41 9.61
C VAL A 219 -3.96 -2.52 8.90
N ASP A 220 -4.29 -1.58 8.04
CA ASP A 220 -5.54 -1.61 7.27
C ASP A 220 -5.38 -2.24 5.90
N LEU A 221 -4.22 -2.07 5.27
CA LEU A 221 -3.99 -2.47 3.89
C LEU A 221 -2.53 -2.81 3.66
N ALA A 222 -2.24 -3.92 3.01
CA ALA A 222 -0.93 -4.24 2.45
C ALA A 222 -0.97 -4.10 0.92
N ILE A 223 0.05 -3.46 0.32
CA ILE A 223 0.12 -3.20 -1.12
C ILE A 223 1.31 -3.93 -1.77
N PRO A 224 1.30 -5.27 -1.86
CA PRO A 224 2.30 -5.99 -2.61
C PRO A 224 2.30 -5.55 -4.08
N ALA A 225 3.50 -5.32 -4.63
CA ALA A 225 3.69 -4.98 -6.03
C ALA A 225 4.05 -6.24 -6.84
N THR A 226 3.52 -6.38 -8.05
CA THR A 226 3.84 -7.50 -8.93
C THR A 226 3.75 -7.12 -10.40
N SER A 227 4.61 -7.74 -11.22
CA SER A 227 4.52 -7.75 -12.69
C SER A 227 4.01 -9.08 -13.25
N ARG A 228 3.46 -9.95 -12.40
CA ARG A 228 3.00 -11.29 -12.78
C ARG A 228 1.49 -11.40 -12.60
N PRO A 229 0.69 -11.57 -13.68
CA PRO A 229 -0.77 -11.61 -13.60
C PRO A 229 -1.36 -12.75 -12.74
N GLU A 230 -0.58 -13.81 -12.48
CA GLU A 230 -0.99 -14.91 -11.62
C GLU A 230 -0.89 -14.59 -10.11
N ARG A 231 -0.12 -13.59 -9.72
CA ARG A 231 0.13 -13.24 -8.31
C ARG A 231 -1.00 -12.52 -7.58
N PRO A 232 -1.83 -11.69 -8.22
CA PRO A 232 -2.93 -11.02 -7.52
C PRO A 232 -3.87 -11.98 -6.78
N ALA A 233 -4.25 -13.10 -7.39
CA ALA A 233 -5.12 -14.10 -6.76
C ALA A 233 -4.42 -14.78 -5.57
N GLU A 234 -3.12 -15.12 -5.71
CA GLU A 234 -2.31 -15.67 -4.62
C GLU A 234 -2.22 -14.69 -3.44
N ASN A 235 -1.93 -13.41 -3.73
CA ASN A 235 -1.83 -12.38 -2.71
C ASN A 235 -3.17 -12.14 -2.01
N ALA A 236 -4.27 -12.08 -2.78
CA ALA A 236 -5.62 -11.87 -2.26
C ALA A 236 -6.05 -12.96 -1.27
N ALA A 237 -5.67 -14.22 -1.53
CA ALA A 237 -5.96 -15.33 -0.63
C ALA A 237 -5.30 -15.17 0.75
N ALA A 238 -4.17 -14.45 0.86
CA ALA A 238 -3.55 -14.14 2.15
C ALA A 238 -4.40 -13.19 3.01
N GLY A 239 -5.35 -12.49 2.41
CA GLY A 239 -6.25 -11.53 3.08
C GLY A 239 -7.46 -12.18 3.77
N GLU A 240 -7.52 -13.49 3.89
CA GLU A 240 -8.59 -14.22 4.60
C GLU A 240 -8.14 -14.61 6.02
N PRO A 241 -9.01 -14.49 7.06
CA PRO A 241 -8.75 -15.07 8.36
C PRO A 241 -8.69 -16.63 8.26
N PRO A 242 -8.16 -17.33 9.30
CA PRO A 242 -7.69 -16.80 10.56
C PRO A 242 -6.33 -16.08 10.48
N TRP A 243 -6.11 -15.12 11.38
CA TRP A 243 -4.86 -14.38 11.49
C TRP A 243 -3.86 -15.11 12.37
N PHE A 244 -2.57 -14.85 12.16
CA PHE A 244 -1.49 -15.42 12.97
C PHE A 244 -1.53 -14.91 14.40
N GLY A 245 -1.32 -15.83 15.34
CA GLY A 245 -0.96 -15.51 16.71
C GLY A 245 0.54 -15.22 16.87
N PRO A 246 0.99 -15.01 18.10
CA PRO A 246 2.41 -14.73 18.39
C PRO A 246 3.37 -15.82 17.91
N ASP A 247 2.98 -17.10 18.00
CA ASP A 247 3.85 -18.23 17.65
C ASP A 247 4.08 -18.34 16.15
N GLU A 248 3.04 -18.15 15.34
CA GLU A 248 3.14 -18.17 13.87
C GLU A 248 3.91 -16.93 13.38
N ARG A 249 3.67 -15.76 13.97
CA ARG A 249 4.45 -14.56 13.65
C ARG A 249 5.93 -14.78 13.96
N ALA A 250 6.27 -15.32 15.14
CA ALA A 250 7.64 -15.64 15.50
C ALA A 250 8.28 -16.70 14.56
N LEU A 251 7.49 -17.67 14.08
CA LEU A 251 7.96 -18.63 13.07
C LEU A 251 8.33 -17.91 11.76
N VAL A 252 7.44 -17.06 11.23
CA VAL A 252 7.69 -16.31 9.99
C VAL A 252 8.91 -15.40 10.15
N GLU A 253 9.08 -14.72 11.28
CA GLU A 253 10.25 -13.90 11.57
C GLU A 253 11.55 -14.69 11.49
N ARG A 254 11.62 -15.87 12.13
CA ARG A 254 12.80 -16.75 12.07
C ARG A 254 13.12 -17.24 10.65
N LEU A 255 12.08 -17.57 9.87
CA LEU A 255 12.24 -18.04 8.49
C LEU A 255 12.62 -16.92 7.51
N SER A 256 12.42 -15.67 7.91
CA SER A 256 12.73 -14.48 7.10
C SER A 256 14.20 -14.04 7.20
N THR A 257 15.01 -14.61 8.10
CA THR A 257 16.43 -14.25 8.34
C THR A 257 17.36 -14.71 7.24
#